data_aa3088bb9197c984c20fe2f43c7dfefe
#
_entry.id   aa3088bb9197c984c20fe2f43c7dfefe
#
_cell.length_a   1.000
_cell.length_b   1.000
_cell.length_c   1.000
_cell.angle_alpha   90.00
_cell.angle_beta   90.00
_cell.angle_gamma   90.00
#
_symmetry.space_group_name_H-M   'P 1'
#
loop_
_entity.id
_entity.type
_entity.pdbx_description
1 polymer ?
#
loop_
_entity_poly.entity_id
_entity_poly.type
_entity_poly.pdbx_seq_one_letter_code
_entity_poly.pdbx_strand_id
1 'polypeptide(L)'
;QFNTQVLAIHPGSQPELTLAAADKGPDVRSIRDHFDAVVVCAAMGSRRLLSPLGVKLPLMGVIGHSVTAPLRLDEVHPHIGPCSVLLDPRHLVTISRAGARVRVSGGARVGSESRSAMATTLRRLYQALDEWFPGSARVGQARHWQGTSPTLPDGLPVIGPSGVEGVWLNLGHSSIGWALSCGSAQVLASMMGGVPPEIDTGGLGVDRFR
;
A
#
# COMPACT_ATOMS: atom_id res chain seq x y z
N GLN A 1 15.17 5.43 -10.12
CA GLN A 1 16.15 4.33 -9.99
C GLN A 1 15.45 3.11 -9.42
N PHE A 2 15.62 1.95 -10.06
CA PHE A 2 15.17 0.66 -9.53
C PHE A 2 16.28 0.01 -8.69
N ASN A 3 15.90 -0.95 -7.84
CA ASN A 3 16.85 -1.68 -6.98
C ASN A 3 17.72 -0.76 -6.11
N THR A 4 17.14 0.39 -5.71
CA THR A 4 17.80 1.39 -4.89
C THR A 4 17.02 1.63 -3.62
N GLN A 5 17.67 1.48 -2.48
CA GLN A 5 17.10 1.74 -1.17
C GLN A 5 17.53 3.13 -0.68
N VAL A 6 16.58 3.93 -0.23
CA VAL A 6 16.86 5.15 0.53
C VAL A 6 17.17 4.75 1.98
N LEU A 7 18.36 5.11 2.44
CA LEU A 7 18.82 4.82 3.80
C LEU A 7 18.52 5.97 4.76
N ALA A 8 18.76 7.21 4.32
CA ALA A 8 18.54 8.42 5.09
C ALA A 8 18.14 9.60 4.20
N ILE A 9 17.47 10.57 4.81
CA ILE A 9 17.14 11.88 4.24
C ILE A 9 17.89 12.93 5.07
N HIS A 10 18.64 13.79 4.40
CA HIS A 10 19.30 14.96 4.99
C HIS A 10 18.52 16.20 4.52
N PRO A 11 17.79 16.88 5.41
CA PRO A 11 16.93 18.00 5.03
C PRO A 11 17.74 19.26 4.71
N GLY A 12 17.12 20.19 4.02
CA GLY A 12 17.67 21.49 3.66
C GLY A 12 17.01 22.08 2.42
N SER A 13 17.42 23.25 2.00
CA SER A 13 16.94 23.90 0.76
C SER A 13 17.22 23.06 -0.50
N GLN A 14 18.26 22.24 -0.45
CA GLN A 14 18.55 21.16 -1.41
C GLN A 14 18.74 19.85 -0.63
N PRO A 15 17.66 19.12 -0.34
CA PRO A 15 17.75 17.91 0.46
C PRO A 15 18.59 16.85 -0.25
N GLU A 16 19.34 16.07 0.56
CA GLU A 16 20.21 15.00 0.09
C GLU A 16 19.65 13.64 0.53
N LEU A 17 19.73 12.65 -0.35
CA LEU A 17 19.42 11.25 -0.02
C LEU A 17 20.68 10.40 0.06
N THR A 18 20.79 9.62 1.13
CA THR A 18 21.76 8.51 1.18
C THR A 18 21.12 7.27 0.56
N LEU A 19 21.69 6.78 -0.53
CA LEU A 19 21.18 5.69 -1.36
C LEU A 19 22.12 4.48 -1.31
N ALA A 20 21.57 3.28 -1.39
CA ALA A 20 22.32 2.03 -1.54
C ALA A 20 21.63 1.08 -2.50
N ALA A 21 22.36 0.19 -3.15
CA ALA A 21 21.77 -0.88 -3.96
C ALA A 21 21.02 -1.87 -3.05
N ALA A 22 19.78 -2.22 -3.41
CA ALA A 22 18.90 -3.03 -2.56
C ALA A 22 19.30 -4.52 -2.51
N ASP A 23 20.01 -5.01 -3.50
CA ASP A 23 20.37 -6.42 -3.74
C ASP A 23 21.81 -6.79 -3.33
N LYS A 24 22.57 -5.82 -2.82
CA LYS A 24 23.94 -6.06 -2.32
C LYS A 24 23.95 -6.03 -0.80
N GLY A 25 24.67 -6.98 -0.19
CA GLY A 25 24.79 -7.15 1.28
C GLY A 25 25.31 -5.92 2.04
N PRO A 26 25.60 -6.02 3.34
CA PRO A 26 25.86 -4.88 4.24
C PRO A 26 27.08 -4.00 3.90
N ASP A 27 27.97 -4.45 3.03
CA ASP A 27 29.19 -3.71 2.61
C ASP A 27 29.01 -2.83 1.37
N VAL A 28 27.78 -2.42 1.06
CA VAL A 28 27.50 -1.59 -0.12
C VAL A 28 27.94 -0.15 0.12
N ARG A 29 28.74 0.39 -0.80
CA ARG A 29 29.03 1.83 -0.85
C ARG A 29 27.70 2.58 -1.02
N SER A 30 27.35 3.38 -0.01
CA SER A 30 26.27 4.36 -0.13
C SER A 30 26.73 5.53 -0.99
N ILE A 31 25.85 6.03 -1.82
CA ILE A 31 26.06 7.27 -2.58
C ILE A 31 25.14 8.33 -2.00
N ARG A 32 25.52 9.60 -2.14
CA ARG A 32 24.69 10.75 -1.82
C ARG A 32 24.29 11.47 -3.08
N ASP A 33 23.04 11.88 -3.13
CA ASP A 33 22.48 12.59 -4.29
C ASP A 33 21.58 13.72 -3.80
N HIS A 34 21.62 14.87 -4.48
CA HIS A 34 20.90 16.08 -4.12
C HIS A 34 19.66 16.26 -4.98
N PHE A 35 18.63 16.86 -4.41
CA PHE A 35 17.33 17.07 -5.05
C PHE A 35 16.78 18.46 -4.68
N ASP A 36 15.88 18.99 -5.52
CA ASP A 36 15.17 20.23 -5.21
C ASP A 36 14.14 20.02 -4.08
N ALA A 37 13.56 18.82 -4.00
CA ALA A 37 12.66 18.40 -2.94
C ALA A 37 12.60 16.87 -2.84
N VAL A 38 12.25 16.38 -1.68
CA VAL A 38 12.03 14.95 -1.41
C VAL A 38 10.59 14.71 -1.00
N VAL A 39 9.87 13.84 -1.72
CA VAL A 39 8.53 13.40 -1.35
C VAL A 39 8.59 11.98 -0.78
N VAL A 40 8.15 11.80 0.46
CA VAL A 40 8.14 10.50 1.12
C VAL A 40 6.82 9.78 0.85
N CYS A 41 6.90 8.71 0.03
CA CYS A 41 5.80 7.81 -0.35
C CYS A 41 6.15 6.34 -0.03
N ALA A 42 6.94 6.08 1.02
CA ALA A 42 7.58 4.79 1.27
C ALA A 42 6.74 3.83 2.13
N ALA A 43 5.41 3.96 2.12
CA ALA A 43 4.49 3.13 2.88
C ALA A 43 4.93 2.96 4.35
N MET A 44 5.04 1.74 4.88
CA MET A 44 5.53 1.48 6.25
C MET A 44 6.99 1.91 6.46
N GLY A 45 7.79 1.93 5.38
CA GLY A 45 9.18 2.41 5.41
C GLY A 45 9.32 3.91 5.72
N SER A 46 8.26 4.69 5.50
CA SER A 46 8.23 6.12 5.78
C SER A 46 8.57 6.43 7.25
N ARG A 47 8.10 5.60 8.19
CA ARG A 47 8.39 5.78 9.61
C ARG A 47 9.89 5.78 9.91
N ARG A 48 10.64 4.87 9.28
CA ARG A 48 12.09 4.77 9.46
C ARG A 48 12.82 6.01 8.93
N LEU A 49 12.36 6.55 7.80
CA LEU A 49 12.97 7.72 7.16
C LEU A 49 12.65 9.02 7.88
N LEU A 50 11.45 9.12 8.44
CA LEU A 50 10.92 10.35 9.02
C LEU A 50 11.24 10.50 10.52
N SER A 51 11.34 9.40 11.28
CA SER A 51 11.66 9.45 12.71
C SER A 51 12.96 10.21 13.06
N PRO A 52 14.08 10.00 12.31
CA PRO A 52 15.31 10.76 12.57
C PRO A 52 15.17 12.27 12.34
N LEU A 53 14.21 12.69 11.52
CA LEU A 53 13.89 14.09 11.23
C LEU A 53 12.93 14.71 12.25
N GLY A 54 12.56 13.98 13.30
CA GLY A 54 11.60 14.43 14.29
C GLY A 54 10.14 14.36 13.86
N VAL A 55 9.84 13.89 12.65
CA VAL A 55 8.46 13.71 12.15
C VAL A 55 7.93 12.38 12.65
N LYS A 56 7.02 12.44 13.62
CA LYS A 56 6.39 11.26 14.23
C LYS A 56 4.98 11.08 13.69
N LEU A 57 4.73 9.98 13.01
CA LEU A 57 3.42 9.63 12.50
C LEU A 57 2.94 8.33 13.16
N PRO A 58 1.67 8.27 13.60
CA PRO A 58 1.08 7.07 14.20
C PRO A 58 0.69 6.04 13.12
N LEU A 59 1.61 5.78 12.17
CA LEU A 59 1.41 4.78 11.13
C LEU A 59 1.29 3.38 11.73
N MET A 60 0.21 2.70 11.40
CA MET A 60 -0.03 1.30 11.74
C MET A 60 -0.07 0.46 10.47
N GLY A 61 0.52 -0.74 10.53
CA GLY A 61 0.42 -1.72 9.46
C GLY A 61 -0.88 -2.50 9.58
N VAL A 62 -1.69 -2.49 8.53
CA VAL A 62 -2.85 -3.39 8.39
C VAL A 62 -2.49 -4.46 7.38
N ILE A 63 -2.39 -5.71 7.86
CA ILE A 63 -2.03 -6.87 7.06
C ILE A 63 -3.28 -7.38 6.33
N GLY A 64 -3.17 -7.54 5.02
CA GLY A 64 -4.18 -8.14 4.18
C GLY A 64 -3.64 -9.31 3.37
N HIS A 65 -4.53 -10.20 2.97
CA HIS A 65 -4.20 -11.38 2.17
C HIS A 65 -4.98 -11.44 0.88
N SER A 66 -4.41 -12.06 -0.13
CA SER A 66 -5.14 -12.46 -1.30
C SER A 66 -4.72 -13.84 -1.80
N VAL A 67 -5.68 -14.54 -2.36
CA VAL A 67 -5.49 -15.80 -3.07
C VAL A 67 -5.86 -15.56 -4.53
N THR A 68 -4.99 -15.92 -5.46
CA THR A 68 -5.24 -15.82 -6.89
C THR A 68 -5.09 -17.20 -7.52
N ALA A 69 -6.18 -17.72 -8.12
CA ALA A 69 -6.21 -19.04 -8.73
C ALA A 69 -6.64 -18.97 -10.20
N PRO A 70 -6.19 -19.87 -11.08
CA PRO A 70 -6.73 -20.01 -12.43
C PRO A 70 -8.19 -20.47 -12.36
N LEU A 71 -9.05 -19.89 -13.20
CA LEU A 71 -10.42 -20.36 -13.41
C LEU A 71 -10.40 -21.66 -14.26
N ARG A 72 -11.41 -22.50 -14.07
CA ARG A 72 -11.66 -23.70 -14.86
C ARG A 72 -12.50 -23.36 -16.10
N LEU A 73 -11.94 -22.50 -16.94
CA LEU A 73 -12.61 -22.12 -18.18
C LEU A 73 -12.55 -23.28 -19.17
N ASP A 74 -13.67 -23.59 -19.76
CA ASP A 74 -13.81 -24.55 -20.88
C ASP A 74 -14.83 -24.01 -21.89
N GLU A 75 -15.03 -24.72 -23.00
CA GLU A 75 -15.97 -24.32 -24.04
C GLU A 75 -17.44 -24.33 -23.57
N VAL A 76 -17.76 -25.18 -22.60
CA VAL A 76 -19.13 -25.32 -22.04
C VAL A 76 -19.40 -24.26 -21.00
N HIS A 77 -18.37 -23.86 -20.22
CA HIS A 77 -18.47 -22.90 -19.11
C HIS A 77 -17.50 -21.73 -19.28
N PRO A 78 -17.60 -20.93 -20.36
CA PRO A 78 -16.67 -19.83 -20.60
C PRO A 78 -16.80 -18.69 -19.57
N HIS A 79 -17.93 -18.65 -18.86
CA HIS A 79 -18.25 -17.62 -17.87
C HIS A 79 -18.19 -18.12 -16.42
N ILE A 80 -17.57 -19.28 -16.17
CA ILE A 80 -17.41 -19.77 -14.80
C ILE A 80 -16.63 -18.76 -13.93
N GLY A 81 -17.13 -18.47 -12.74
CA GLY A 81 -16.55 -17.49 -11.83
C GLY A 81 -17.18 -16.10 -11.92
N PRO A 82 -16.62 -15.10 -11.24
CA PRO A 82 -17.20 -13.76 -11.20
C PRO A 82 -17.11 -13.06 -12.56
N CYS A 83 -18.17 -12.37 -12.96
CA CYS A 83 -18.20 -11.47 -14.11
C CYS A 83 -17.99 -10.01 -13.72
N SER A 84 -18.15 -9.70 -12.43
CA SER A 84 -17.93 -8.38 -11.80
C SER A 84 -17.21 -8.54 -10.47
N VAL A 85 -16.91 -7.43 -9.82
CA VAL A 85 -16.40 -7.46 -8.44
C VAL A 85 -17.56 -7.76 -7.49
N LEU A 86 -17.40 -8.76 -6.65
CA LEU A 86 -18.31 -9.13 -5.57
C LEU A 86 -17.67 -8.77 -4.23
N LEU A 87 -18.41 -8.04 -3.40
CA LEU A 87 -18.06 -7.78 -2.01
C LEU A 87 -18.95 -8.65 -1.11
N ASP A 88 -18.36 -9.57 -0.37
CA ASP A 88 -19.07 -10.35 0.66
C ASP A 88 -18.86 -9.74 2.05
N PRO A 89 -19.89 -9.11 2.63
CA PRO A 89 -19.77 -8.49 3.96
C PRO A 89 -19.69 -9.51 5.10
N ARG A 90 -20.12 -10.77 4.89
CA ARG A 90 -20.09 -11.81 5.93
C ARG A 90 -18.66 -12.27 6.18
N HIS A 91 -17.90 -12.50 5.13
CA HIS A 91 -16.52 -12.94 5.20
C HIS A 91 -15.53 -11.76 5.19
N LEU A 92 -16.00 -10.52 4.90
CA LEU A 92 -15.20 -9.33 4.68
C LEU A 92 -14.15 -9.56 3.59
N VAL A 93 -14.61 -10.10 2.46
CA VAL A 93 -13.74 -10.41 1.31
C VAL A 93 -14.28 -9.78 0.03
N THR A 94 -13.37 -9.52 -0.88
CA THR A 94 -13.68 -9.09 -2.26
C THR A 94 -13.26 -10.20 -3.20
N ILE A 95 -14.17 -10.61 -4.09
CA ILE A 95 -13.91 -11.60 -5.14
C ILE A 95 -13.95 -10.88 -6.48
N SER A 96 -12.92 -11.02 -7.29
CA SER A 96 -12.80 -10.36 -8.58
C SER A 96 -12.17 -11.27 -9.62
N ARG A 97 -12.41 -10.96 -10.89
CA ARG A 97 -11.80 -11.66 -12.02
C ARG A 97 -10.75 -10.79 -12.69
N ALA A 98 -9.61 -11.37 -13.01
CA ALA A 98 -8.55 -10.77 -13.81
C ALA A 98 -8.19 -11.74 -14.95
N GLY A 99 -8.80 -11.53 -16.12
CA GLY A 99 -8.67 -12.44 -17.26
C GLY A 99 -9.14 -13.87 -16.93
N ALA A 100 -8.25 -14.83 -17.04
CA ALA A 100 -8.51 -16.25 -16.74
C ALA A 100 -8.27 -16.62 -15.26
N ARG A 101 -8.20 -15.66 -14.36
CA ARG A 101 -7.93 -15.89 -12.94
C ARG A 101 -8.99 -15.23 -12.07
N VAL A 102 -9.31 -15.89 -10.95
CA VAL A 102 -10.08 -15.30 -9.85
C VAL A 102 -9.14 -14.88 -8.76
N ARG A 103 -9.40 -13.72 -8.16
CA ARG A 103 -8.70 -13.23 -6.98
C ARG A 103 -9.70 -13.02 -5.85
N VAL A 104 -9.39 -13.57 -4.70
CA VAL A 104 -10.11 -13.35 -3.45
C VAL A 104 -9.19 -12.61 -2.50
N SER A 105 -9.62 -11.46 -2.02
CA SER A 105 -8.81 -10.60 -1.13
C SER A 105 -9.59 -10.29 0.14
N GLY A 106 -8.92 -10.29 1.28
CA GLY A 106 -9.55 -9.98 2.56
C GLY A 106 -8.60 -10.17 3.74
N GLY A 107 -9.18 -10.16 4.92
CA GLY A 107 -8.43 -10.26 6.16
C GLY A 107 -7.72 -8.95 6.48
N ALA A 108 -8.22 -8.22 7.47
CA ALA A 108 -7.58 -7.01 7.98
C ALA A 108 -7.12 -7.27 9.42
N ARG A 109 -5.81 -7.23 9.65
CA ARG A 109 -5.21 -7.40 10.96
C ARG A 109 -4.19 -6.30 11.24
N VAL A 110 -4.33 -5.65 12.36
CA VAL A 110 -3.39 -4.62 12.81
C VAL A 110 -2.21 -5.29 13.53
N GLY A 111 -1.00 -4.84 13.23
CA GLY A 111 0.23 -5.27 13.90
C GLY A 111 0.85 -6.52 13.28
N SER A 112 1.23 -7.51 14.12
CA SER A 112 1.86 -8.75 13.69
C SER A 112 0.83 -9.87 13.47
N GLU A 113 1.18 -10.84 12.65
CA GLU A 113 0.34 -11.99 12.38
C GLU A 113 1.08 -13.30 12.67
N SER A 114 0.43 -14.21 13.41
CA SER A 114 0.92 -15.56 13.62
C SER A 114 0.58 -16.46 12.42
N ARG A 115 1.31 -17.57 12.27
CA ARG A 115 1.02 -18.58 11.24
C ARG A 115 -0.39 -19.15 11.33
N SER A 116 -0.90 -19.34 12.55
CA SER A 116 -2.25 -19.86 12.78
C SER A 116 -3.32 -18.85 12.36
N ALA A 117 -3.10 -17.55 12.62
CA ALA A 117 -4.01 -16.49 12.19
C ALA A 117 -4.05 -16.38 10.66
N MET A 118 -2.89 -16.42 10.01
CA MET A 118 -2.77 -16.46 8.55
C MET A 118 -3.53 -17.66 7.96
N ALA A 119 -3.33 -18.86 8.51
CA ALA A 119 -4.04 -20.07 8.04
C ALA A 119 -5.56 -19.94 8.17
N THR A 120 -6.04 -19.30 9.24
CA THR A 120 -7.47 -19.03 9.43
C THR A 120 -7.99 -18.04 8.39
N THR A 121 -7.25 -16.97 8.12
CA THR A 121 -7.62 -16.01 7.08
C THR A 121 -7.68 -16.67 5.70
N LEU A 122 -6.65 -17.42 5.32
CA LEU A 122 -6.64 -18.14 4.04
C LEU A 122 -7.81 -19.11 3.90
N ARG A 123 -8.15 -19.87 4.95
CA ARG A 123 -9.30 -20.75 4.94
C ARG A 123 -10.59 -20.00 4.62
N ARG A 124 -10.81 -18.83 5.22
CA ARG A 124 -11.98 -17.99 4.95
C ARG A 124 -12.02 -17.50 3.50
N LEU A 125 -10.86 -17.14 2.91
CA LEU A 125 -10.80 -16.74 1.50
C LEU A 125 -11.22 -17.88 0.57
N TYR A 126 -10.73 -19.10 0.81
CA TYR A 126 -11.13 -20.28 0.05
C TYR A 126 -12.59 -20.65 0.25
N GLN A 127 -13.08 -20.57 1.50
CA GLN A 127 -14.47 -20.83 1.82
C GLN A 127 -15.40 -19.87 1.08
N ALA A 128 -15.12 -18.57 1.11
CA ALA A 128 -15.91 -17.57 0.39
C ALA A 128 -15.91 -17.82 -1.12
N LEU A 129 -14.76 -18.21 -1.68
CA LEU A 129 -14.69 -18.55 -3.12
C LEU A 129 -15.57 -19.75 -3.45
N ASP A 130 -15.54 -20.80 -2.63
CA ASP A 130 -16.30 -22.03 -2.88
C ASP A 130 -17.80 -21.84 -2.65
N GLU A 131 -18.21 -21.03 -1.66
CA GLU A 131 -19.61 -20.68 -1.43
C GLU A 131 -20.24 -19.89 -2.60
N TRP A 132 -19.52 -18.90 -3.14
CA TRP A 132 -20.04 -18.06 -4.22
C TRP A 132 -19.86 -18.65 -5.62
N PHE A 133 -18.77 -19.37 -5.84
CA PHE A 133 -18.39 -19.91 -7.14
C PHE A 133 -17.85 -21.34 -7.00
N PRO A 134 -18.69 -22.30 -6.58
CA PRO A 134 -18.26 -23.67 -6.29
C PRO A 134 -17.59 -24.30 -7.51
N GLY A 135 -16.43 -24.91 -7.27
CA GLY A 135 -15.67 -25.60 -8.30
C GLY A 135 -15.08 -24.74 -9.42
N SER A 136 -15.25 -23.41 -9.38
CA SER A 136 -14.83 -22.49 -10.46
C SER A 136 -13.33 -22.36 -10.65
N ALA A 137 -12.53 -22.68 -9.63
CA ALA A 137 -11.10 -22.41 -9.64
C ALA A 137 -10.24 -23.66 -9.40
N ARG A 138 -9.03 -23.66 -9.96
CA ARG A 138 -7.99 -24.67 -9.70
C ARG A 138 -7.21 -24.28 -8.46
N VAL A 139 -7.79 -24.52 -7.28
CA VAL A 139 -7.21 -24.09 -5.98
C VAL A 139 -5.84 -24.69 -5.69
N GLY A 140 -5.51 -25.88 -6.23
CA GLY A 140 -4.17 -26.48 -6.13
C GLY A 140 -3.07 -25.70 -6.85
N GLN A 141 -3.44 -24.74 -7.74
CA GLN A 141 -2.53 -23.85 -8.45
C GLN A 141 -2.64 -22.39 -7.95
N ALA A 142 -3.30 -22.20 -6.82
CA ALA A 142 -3.47 -20.89 -6.25
C ALA A 142 -2.14 -20.32 -5.74
N ARG A 143 -1.98 -19.01 -5.90
CA ARG A 143 -0.89 -18.24 -5.32
C ARG A 143 -1.43 -17.38 -4.19
N HIS A 144 -0.81 -17.47 -3.04
CA HIS A 144 -1.07 -16.61 -1.91
C HIS A 144 -0.15 -15.39 -1.95
N TRP A 145 -0.71 -14.23 -1.62
CA TRP A 145 0.02 -13.00 -1.41
C TRP A 145 -0.42 -12.35 -0.08
N GLN A 146 0.52 -11.75 0.60
CA GLN A 146 0.33 -10.97 1.80
C GLN A 146 0.94 -9.60 1.62
N GLY A 147 0.25 -8.57 2.06
CA GLY A 147 0.74 -7.21 2.06
C GLY A 147 0.34 -6.45 3.31
N THR A 148 1.05 -5.35 3.56
CA THR A 148 0.76 -4.47 4.70
C THR A 148 0.47 -3.07 4.19
N SER A 149 -0.75 -2.60 4.45
CA SER A 149 -1.18 -1.24 4.11
C SER A 149 -0.84 -0.28 5.26
N PRO A 150 -0.16 0.84 4.97
CA PRO A 150 0.10 1.89 5.96
C PRO A 150 -1.19 2.64 6.25
N THR A 151 -1.66 2.58 7.48
CA THR A 151 -2.92 3.20 7.90
C THR A 151 -2.67 4.17 9.03
N LEU A 152 -3.34 5.32 9.02
CA LEU A 152 -3.37 6.29 10.10
C LEU A 152 -4.65 6.09 10.93
N PRO A 153 -4.67 6.47 12.23
CA PRO A 153 -5.81 6.21 13.12
C PRO A 153 -7.14 6.82 12.66
N ASP A 154 -7.08 7.96 11.98
CA ASP A 154 -8.24 8.67 11.44
C ASP A 154 -8.62 8.21 10.02
N GLY A 155 -7.83 7.33 9.41
CA GLY A 155 -8.06 6.80 8.06
C GLY A 155 -7.71 7.75 6.92
N LEU A 156 -7.40 9.01 7.20
CA LEU A 156 -7.03 10.00 6.18
C LEU A 156 -5.52 9.93 5.87
N PRO A 157 -5.10 10.13 4.60
CA PRO A 157 -3.69 10.23 4.25
C PRO A 157 -3.05 11.51 4.80
N VAL A 158 -1.74 11.54 4.88
CA VAL A 158 -0.97 12.79 5.05
C VAL A 158 -0.46 13.22 3.69
N ILE A 159 -0.88 14.44 3.28
CA ILE A 159 -0.47 15.06 2.00
C ILE A 159 -0.04 16.49 2.30
N GLY A 160 1.19 16.86 1.92
CA GLY A 160 1.70 18.21 2.09
C GLY A 160 3.09 18.29 2.71
N PRO A 161 3.47 19.48 3.23
CA PRO A 161 4.78 19.67 3.83
C PRO A 161 4.93 18.86 5.12
N SER A 162 6.12 18.32 5.36
CA SER A 162 6.41 17.55 6.58
C SER A 162 6.65 18.43 7.83
N GLY A 163 6.85 19.73 7.63
CA GLY A 163 7.38 20.66 8.61
C GLY A 163 8.91 20.63 8.71
N VAL A 164 9.58 19.86 7.85
CA VAL A 164 11.03 19.79 7.71
C VAL A 164 11.39 20.33 6.32
N GLU A 165 12.39 21.21 6.25
CA GLU A 165 12.78 21.90 5.01
C GLU A 165 13.14 20.90 3.90
N GLY A 166 12.59 21.12 2.69
CA GLY A 166 12.81 20.29 1.52
C GLY A 166 12.10 18.93 1.51
N VAL A 167 11.34 18.58 2.59
CA VAL A 167 10.71 17.26 2.73
C VAL A 167 9.19 17.36 2.72
N TRP A 168 8.55 16.62 1.82
CA TRP A 168 7.12 16.54 1.61
C TRP A 168 6.60 15.13 1.85
N LEU A 169 5.31 15.00 2.13
CA LEU A 169 4.65 13.74 2.48
C LEU A 169 3.48 13.45 1.52
N ASN A 170 3.37 12.19 1.09
CA ASN A 170 2.18 11.65 0.43
C ASN A 170 2.08 10.17 0.81
N LEU A 171 1.42 9.88 1.93
CA LEU A 171 1.45 8.56 2.56
C LEU A 171 0.23 8.30 3.44
N GLY A 172 0.06 7.04 3.87
CA GLY A 172 -0.98 6.70 4.84
C GLY A 172 -2.37 6.47 4.22
N HIS A 173 -2.46 6.18 2.92
CA HIS A 173 -3.72 6.02 2.17
C HIS A 173 -4.48 4.73 2.47
N SER A 174 -4.04 3.92 3.44
CA SER A 174 -4.69 2.67 3.82
C SER A 174 -4.91 1.73 2.61
N SER A 175 -6.04 1.04 2.56
CA SER A 175 -6.40 0.10 1.48
C SER A 175 -6.82 0.77 0.17
N ILE A 176 -7.09 2.08 0.16
CA ILE A 176 -7.61 2.82 -1.01
C ILE A 176 -6.53 3.65 -1.73
N GLY A 177 -5.25 3.48 -1.35
CA GLY A 177 -4.14 4.26 -1.89
C GLY A 177 -4.01 4.19 -3.41
N TRP A 178 -4.32 3.05 -4.02
CA TRP A 178 -4.32 2.92 -5.48
C TRP A 178 -5.36 3.84 -6.13
N ALA A 179 -6.59 3.84 -5.63
CA ALA A 179 -7.67 4.68 -6.17
C ALA A 179 -7.40 6.18 -5.97
N LEU A 180 -6.75 6.55 -4.86
CA LEU A 180 -6.43 7.93 -4.54
C LEU A 180 -5.12 8.43 -5.16
N SER A 181 -4.32 7.59 -5.79
CA SER A 181 -2.94 7.90 -6.19
C SER A 181 -2.83 9.14 -7.08
N CYS A 182 -3.67 9.24 -8.12
CA CYS A 182 -3.64 10.38 -9.04
C CYS A 182 -4.10 11.67 -8.35
N GLY A 183 -5.22 11.62 -7.63
CA GLY A 183 -5.75 12.80 -6.93
C GLY A 183 -4.82 13.30 -5.84
N SER A 184 -4.25 12.42 -5.02
CA SER A 184 -3.30 12.81 -3.98
C SER A 184 -2.00 13.38 -4.55
N ALA A 185 -1.53 12.84 -5.69
CA ALA A 185 -0.37 13.38 -6.38
C ALA A 185 -0.63 14.78 -6.95
N GLN A 186 -1.81 15.02 -7.53
CA GLN A 186 -2.20 16.34 -8.04
C GLN A 186 -2.30 17.37 -6.92
N VAL A 187 -2.94 17.02 -5.79
CA VAL A 187 -3.02 17.89 -4.61
C VAL A 187 -1.63 18.28 -4.13
N LEU A 188 -0.74 17.28 -3.97
CA LEU A 188 0.63 17.54 -3.54
C LEU A 188 1.41 18.40 -4.53
N ALA A 189 1.29 18.12 -5.83
CA ALA A 189 1.96 18.91 -6.87
C ALA A 189 1.51 20.37 -6.88
N SER A 190 0.21 20.63 -6.70
CA SER A 190 -0.33 21.98 -6.55
C SER A 190 0.28 22.70 -5.36
N MET A 191 0.33 22.04 -4.17
CA MET A 191 0.96 22.61 -2.98
C MET A 191 2.45 22.92 -3.20
N MET A 192 3.20 22.02 -3.80
CA MET A 192 4.63 22.21 -4.09
C MET A 192 4.87 23.33 -5.09
N GLY A 193 3.97 23.51 -6.05
CA GLY A 193 4.01 24.59 -7.04
C GLY A 193 3.46 25.93 -6.55
N GLY A 194 3.01 26.01 -5.30
CA GLY A 194 2.41 27.22 -4.75
C GLY A 194 1.03 27.56 -5.33
N VAL A 195 0.36 26.60 -5.96
CA VAL A 195 -0.98 26.72 -6.51
C VAL A 195 -1.98 26.15 -5.53
N PRO A 196 -3.08 26.88 -5.21
CA PRO A 196 -4.11 26.33 -4.34
C PRO A 196 -4.69 25.02 -4.92
N PRO A 197 -4.79 23.93 -4.16
CA PRO A 197 -5.47 22.71 -4.58
C PRO A 197 -6.95 22.97 -4.88
N GLU A 198 -7.52 22.22 -5.83
CA GLU A 198 -8.95 22.32 -6.21
C GLU A 198 -9.90 21.78 -5.14
N ILE A 199 -9.41 21.03 -4.18
CA ILE A 199 -10.18 20.45 -3.08
C ILE A 199 -9.76 21.04 -1.75
N ASP A 200 -10.64 20.96 -0.77
CA ASP A 200 -10.30 21.28 0.63
C ASP A 200 -9.25 20.26 1.13
N THR A 201 -8.13 20.77 1.60
CA THR A 201 -7.03 20.00 2.18
C THR A 201 -6.98 20.07 3.70
N GLY A 202 -7.98 20.65 4.32
CA GLY A 202 -8.15 20.68 5.76
C GLY A 202 -8.09 19.26 6.35
N GLY A 203 -7.24 19.06 7.34
CA GLY A 203 -7.03 17.74 7.96
C GLY A 203 -6.12 16.78 7.19
N LEU A 204 -5.50 17.17 6.07
CA LEU A 204 -4.50 16.33 5.38
C LEU A 204 -3.07 16.60 5.85
N GLY A 205 -2.82 17.66 6.59
CA GLY A 205 -1.51 18.03 7.09
C GLY A 205 -0.99 17.08 8.19
N VAL A 206 0.33 17.07 8.37
CA VAL A 206 1.01 16.30 9.44
C VAL A 206 0.75 16.86 10.84
N ASP A 207 0.45 18.14 10.93
CA ASP A 207 0.20 18.90 12.16
C ASP A 207 -0.98 18.37 12.99
N ARG A 208 -1.94 17.66 12.36
CA ARG A 208 -3.06 17.02 13.07
C ARG A 208 -2.64 15.90 14.03
N PHE A 209 -1.38 15.50 14.00
CA PHE A 209 -0.78 14.49 14.91
C PHE A 209 0.24 15.10 15.89
N ARG A 210 0.30 16.40 16.00
CA ARG A 210 1.19 17.13 16.94
C ARG A 210 0.50 17.46 18.23
#